data_79bc78adba5215c6bae70eb67f39fd21
#
_entry.id   79bc78adba5215c6bae70eb67f39fd21
#
_cell.length_a   1.000
_cell.length_b   1.000
_cell.length_c   1.000
_cell.angle_alpha   90.00
_cell.angle_beta   90.00
_cell.angle_gamma   90.00
#
_symmetry.space_group_name_H-M   'P 1'
#
loop_
_entity.id
_entity.type
_entity.pdbx_description
1 polymer ?
#
loop_
_entity_poly.entity_id
_entity_poly.type
_entity_poly.pdbx_seq_one_letter_code
_entity_poly.pdbx_strand_id
1 'polypeptide(L)'
;MCIRDSQSSSNGLVGEFMDLLPFRFTAAQQRVFQEIEADLARSEPMARLVQGDVGSGKTGVAIAALLSTIASGWQGALMAPTEVLAEQHYRNLCQWLPQLHVSVALLTGSTPRPRRRELLDDLANGSLKVLVGTHALLEEPVVFNRLGLVVVDEQHRFGVHQRDRLLNKGLQPHLLTMTATPIPRTLALSMHGDLDVSQIDELPPGRTPIRTSMLTAGRREKAYELIREEVQLGQRAYVVLPLVDESEKLELRSAVEVHAELASEVFPDLAVGLLHGRLSSVDKQAVLNSFAAGKTQVLVSTTVVEVGVDVPEASVMVIDHAERFGLAQLHQLRGRVGRGAAASHCLLINGSSNPLARQRLDVLVRSTDGFEIAEMDLRLRGPGQVLGTRQSGLPDLALASLADDGAVLEDARTAAQELLKHDPDLEQLPLLRKTLDEQQRRLSGGTPLN
;
A
#
# COMPACT_ATOMS: atom_id res chain seq x y z
N MET A 1 27.24 -1.16 10.59
CA MET A 1 27.93 -2.47 10.51
C MET A 1 27.74 -2.98 9.09
N CYS A 2 28.82 -2.96 8.28
CA CYS A 2 28.71 -3.22 6.84
C CYS A 2 28.29 -4.67 6.55
N ILE A 3 27.27 -4.84 5.69
CA ILE A 3 26.90 -6.10 5.04
C ILE A 3 27.95 -6.51 3.96
N ARG A 4 29.15 -5.92 4.01
CA ARG A 4 30.16 -5.97 2.94
C ARG A 4 30.83 -7.33 2.68
N ASP A 5 30.67 -8.33 3.56
CA ASP A 5 31.48 -9.55 3.45
C ASP A 5 30.81 -10.71 2.69
N SER A 6 29.65 -10.51 2.06
CA SER A 6 28.88 -11.58 1.39
C SER A 6 28.39 -11.29 -0.03
N GLN A 7 29.04 -10.39 -0.77
CA GLN A 7 28.62 -10.06 -2.14
C GLN A 7 28.61 -11.27 -3.13
N SER A 8 29.26 -12.37 -2.80
CA SER A 8 29.21 -13.59 -3.62
C SER A 8 28.04 -14.52 -3.31
N SER A 9 27.41 -14.38 -2.11
CA SER A 9 26.28 -15.23 -1.70
C SER A 9 24.91 -14.56 -1.87
N SER A 10 24.84 -13.21 -1.94
CA SER A 10 23.58 -12.50 -2.17
C SER A 10 23.01 -12.72 -3.57
N ASN A 11 23.87 -12.81 -4.59
CA ASN A 11 23.47 -13.14 -5.96
C ASN A 11 22.89 -14.56 -6.09
N GLY A 12 23.21 -15.50 -5.22
CA GLY A 12 22.66 -16.86 -5.23
C GLY A 12 21.16 -16.89 -4.97
N LEU A 13 20.72 -16.53 -3.74
CA LEU A 13 19.30 -16.63 -3.35
C LEU A 13 18.38 -15.72 -4.17
N VAL A 14 18.82 -14.49 -4.45
CA VAL A 14 18.04 -13.57 -5.29
C VAL A 14 17.99 -14.06 -6.74
N GLY A 15 19.10 -14.57 -7.29
CA GLY A 15 19.15 -15.16 -8.63
C GLY A 15 18.22 -16.35 -8.73
N GLU A 16 18.28 -17.30 -7.81
CA GLU A 16 17.39 -18.46 -7.73
C GLU A 16 15.91 -18.05 -7.64
N PHE A 17 15.60 -17.02 -6.85
CA PHE A 17 14.24 -16.46 -6.79
C PHE A 17 13.79 -15.90 -8.13
N MET A 18 14.64 -15.11 -8.80
CA MET A 18 14.32 -14.57 -10.12
C MET A 18 14.06 -15.66 -11.17
N ASP A 19 14.79 -16.77 -11.10
CA ASP A 19 14.62 -17.93 -11.99
C ASP A 19 13.34 -18.73 -11.69
N LEU A 20 12.87 -18.72 -10.44
CA LEU A 20 11.61 -19.37 -10.04
C LEU A 20 10.37 -18.58 -10.47
N LEU A 21 10.49 -17.26 -10.71
CA LEU A 21 9.34 -16.45 -11.09
C LEU A 21 8.83 -16.82 -12.48
N PRO A 22 7.51 -16.95 -12.70
CA PRO A 22 6.91 -17.20 -14.02
C PRO A 22 6.98 -15.99 -14.96
N PHE A 23 7.60 -14.89 -14.53
CA PHE A 23 7.75 -13.64 -15.25
C PHE A 23 9.09 -13.00 -14.92
N ARG A 24 9.55 -12.11 -15.77
CA ARG A 24 10.73 -11.29 -15.50
C ARG A 24 10.32 -9.96 -14.88
N PHE A 25 11.17 -9.42 -14.01
CA PHE A 25 11.00 -8.06 -13.51
C PHE A 25 11.01 -7.07 -14.67
N THR A 26 10.12 -6.06 -14.59
CA THR A 26 10.15 -4.91 -15.50
C THR A 26 11.40 -4.07 -15.28
N ALA A 27 11.72 -3.17 -16.21
CA ALA A 27 12.86 -2.29 -16.07
C ALA A 27 12.75 -1.40 -14.80
N ALA A 28 11.54 -0.93 -14.50
CA ALA A 28 11.27 -0.17 -13.28
C ALA A 28 11.48 -0.99 -12.00
N GLN A 29 11.02 -2.24 -11.96
CA GLN A 29 11.25 -3.12 -10.81
C GLN A 29 12.73 -3.45 -10.62
N GLN A 30 13.48 -3.67 -11.71
CA GLN A 30 14.93 -3.90 -11.65
C GLN A 30 15.67 -2.67 -11.14
N ARG A 31 15.34 -1.48 -11.65
CA ARG A 31 15.91 -0.20 -11.18
C ARG A 31 15.68 -0.01 -9.68
N VAL A 32 14.44 -0.16 -9.22
CA VAL A 32 14.10 0.00 -7.80
C VAL A 32 14.81 -1.03 -6.93
N PHE A 33 14.92 -2.27 -7.39
CA PHE A 33 15.66 -3.29 -6.66
C PHE A 33 17.15 -2.97 -6.56
N GLN A 34 17.78 -2.47 -7.62
CA GLN A 34 19.17 -2.02 -7.61
C GLN A 34 19.40 -0.83 -6.62
N GLU A 35 18.46 0.10 -6.56
CA GLU A 35 18.49 1.20 -5.57
C GLU A 35 18.45 0.64 -4.13
N ILE A 36 17.58 -0.35 -3.88
CA ILE A 36 17.49 -1.01 -2.57
C ILE A 36 18.78 -1.77 -2.25
N GLU A 37 19.35 -2.53 -3.19
CA GLU A 37 20.61 -3.25 -2.98
C GLU A 37 21.78 -2.30 -2.67
N ALA A 38 21.84 -1.17 -3.37
CA ALA A 38 22.84 -0.14 -3.10
C ALA A 38 22.70 0.43 -1.68
N ASP A 39 21.48 0.64 -1.19
CA ASP A 39 21.25 1.11 0.17
C ASP A 39 21.54 0.04 1.22
N LEU A 40 21.16 -1.22 0.98
CA LEU A 40 21.46 -2.34 1.87
C LEU A 40 22.98 -2.57 2.04
N ALA A 41 23.78 -2.13 1.07
CA ALA A 41 25.23 -2.22 1.12
C ALA A 41 25.91 -1.06 1.88
N ARG A 42 25.14 -0.02 2.27
CA ARG A 42 25.69 1.14 3.03
C ARG A 42 25.89 0.80 4.50
N SER A 43 26.70 1.60 5.18
CA SER A 43 26.87 1.55 6.63
C SER A 43 25.70 2.16 7.40
N GLU A 44 24.93 3.02 6.73
CA GLU A 44 23.77 3.70 7.29
C GLU A 44 22.49 2.89 7.00
N PRO A 45 21.53 2.82 7.94
CA PRO A 45 20.26 2.15 7.71
C PRO A 45 19.51 2.78 6.54
N MET A 46 19.07 1.94 5.59
CA MET A 46 18.15 2.37 4.54
C MET A 46 16.83 2.81 5.16
N ALA A 47 16.27 3.90 4.68
CA ALA A 47 14.91 4.33 4.93
C ALA A 47 14.27 4.71 3.58
N ARG A 48 13.56 3.75 2.93
CA ARG A 48 13.08 3.91 1.55
C ARG A 48 11.59 3.63 1.40
N LEU A 49 10.91 4.49 0.64
CA LEU A 49 9.51 4.34 0.22
C LEU A 49 9.45 3.87 -1.24
N VAL A 50 8.87 2.71 -1.47
CA VAL A 50 8.55 2.20 -2.81
C VAL A 50 7.09 2.48 -3.13
N GLN A 51 6.88 3.32 -4.11
CA GLN A 51 5.56 3.67 -4.64
C GLN A 51 5.31 2.95 -5.97
N GLY A 52 4.07 2.62 -6.23
CA GLY A 52 3.67 2.05 -7.51
C GLY A 52 2.20 1.64 -7.48
N ASP A 53 1.58 1.58 -8.62
CA ASP A 53 0.18 1.20 -8.76
C ASP A 53 -0.15 -0.16 -8.14
N VAL A 54 -1.44 -0.39 -7.91
CA VAL A 54 -1.95 -1.71 -7.53
C VAL A 54 -1.56 -2.72 -8.60
N GLY A 55 -0.81 -3.76 -8.20
CA GLY A 55 -0.33 -4.79 -9.13
C GLY A 55 0.94 -4.42 -9.92
N SER A 56 1.65 -3.34 -9.57
CA SER A 56 2.97 -3.02 -10.15
C SER A 56 4.09 -3.97 -9.71
N GLY A 57 3.81 -4.93 -8.81
CA GLY A 57 4.77 -5.93 -8.37
C GLY A 57 5.68 -5.52 -7.22
N LYS A 58 5.30 -4.51 -6.43
CA LYS A 58 6.04 -4.08 -5.21
C LYS A 58 6.41 -5.25 -4.30
N THR A 59 5.49 -6.20 -4.11
CA THR A 59 5.73 -7.39 -3.28
C THR A 59 6.90 -8.23 -3.79
N GLY A 60 7.06 -8.38 -5.11
CA GLY A 60 8.20 -9.10 -5.69
C GLY A 60 9.54 -8.43 -5.35
N VAL A 61 9.60 -7.10 -5.46
CA VAL A 61 10.77 -6.31 -5.08
C VAL A 61 11.07 -6.43 -3.58
N ALA A 62 10.03 -6.40 -2.73
CA ALA A 62 10.20 -6.59 -1.29
C ALA A 62 10.69 -8.01 -0.93
N ILE A 63 10.24 -9.05 -1.64
CA ILE A 63 10.74 -10.43 -1.46
C ILE A 63 12.23 -10.49 -1.83
N ALA A 64 12.62 -9.90 -2.96
CA ALA A 64 14.02 -9.86 -3.37
C ALA A 64 14.90 -9.13 -2.32
N ALA A 65 14.44 -8.02 -1.75
CA ALA A 65 15.11 -7.30 -0.67
C ALA A 65 15.23 -8.14 0.62
N LEU A 66 14.18 -8.87 0.99
CA LEU A 66 14.21 -9.81 2.11
C LEU A 66 15.24 -10.92 1.87
N LEU A 67 15.28 -11.50 0.67
CA LEU A 67 16.25 -12.56 0.32
C LEU A 67 17.69 -12.05 0.33
N SER A 68 17.95 -10.83 -0.14
CA SER A 68 19.26 -10.19 -0.06
C SER A 68 19.72 -10.03 1.41
N THR A 69 18.82 -9.63 2.28
CA THR A 69 19.04 -9.51 3.72
C THR A 69 19.33 -10.87 4.39
N ILE A 70 18.57 -11.91 4.01
CA ILE A 70 18.69 -13.27 4.55
C ILE A 70 20.00 -13.92 4.08
N ALA A 71 20.39 -13.72 2.83
CA ALA A 71 21.67 -14.19 2.30
C ALA A 71 22.87 -13.65 3.10
N SER A 72 22.72 -12.46 3.68
CA SER A 72 23.70 -11.84 4.58
C SER A 72 23.60 -12.31 6.05
N GLY A 73 22.76 -13.32 6.34
CA GLY A 73 22.64 -13.93 7.67
C GLY A 73 21.72 -13.18 8.64
N TRP A 74 20.90 -12.26 8.15
CA TRP A 74 19.94 -11.50 8.95
C TRP A 74 18.52 -12.04 8.80
N GLN A 75 17.59 -11.57 9.64
CA GLN A 75 16.17 -11.87 9.59
C GLN A 75 15.41 -10.67 9.01
N GLY A 76 14.24 -10.97 8.43
CA GLY A 76 13.32 -9.97 7.90
C GLY A 76 11.96 -9.98 8.59
N ALA A 77 11.34 -8.81 8.70
CA ALA A 77 9.95 -8.65 9.15
C ALA A 77 9.13 -8.00 8.03
N LEU A 78 7.90 -8.51 7.79
CA LEU A 78 6.93 -7.88 6.91
C LEU A 78 5.65 -7.57 7.69
N MET A 79 5.35 -6.29 7.82
CA MET A 79 4.17 -5.81 8.56
C MET A 79 3.10 -5.32 7.58
N ALA A 80 1.88 -5.82 7.77
CA ALA A 80 0.69 -5.44 7.01
C ALA A 80 -0.40 -4.87 7.94
N PRO A 81 -1.25 -3.95 7.48
CA PRO A 81 -2.23 -3.26 8.34
C PRO A 81 -3.38 -4.14 8.81
N THR A 82 -3.66 -5.23 8.11
CA THR A 82 -4.77 -6.14 8.45
C THR A 82 -4.33 -7.60 8.39
N GLU A 83 -5.05 -8.48 9.11
CA GLU A 83 -4.79 -9.93 9.09
C GLU A 83 -4.95 -10.51 7.69
N VAL A 84 -5.94 -10.05 6.93
CA VAL A 84 -6.19 -10.50 5.55
C VAL A 84 -4.99 -10.21 4.65
N LEU A 85 -4.42 -9.01 4.70
CA LEU A 85 -3.21 -8.67 3.94
C LEU A 85 -1.98 -9.43 4.43
N ALA A 86 -1.83 -9.58 5.75
CA ALA A 86 -0.73 -10.37 6.32
C ALA A 86 -0.79 -11.83 5.84
N GLU A 87 -1.99 -12.45 5.83
CA GLU A 87 -2.19 -13.78 5.28
C GLU A 87 -1.89 -13.84 3.78
N GLN A 88 -2.30 -12.83 3.00
CA GLN A 88 -2.01 -12.77 1.58
C GLN A 88 -0.51 -12.69 1.32
N HIS A 89 0.21 -11.81 2.03
CA HIS A 89 1.67 -11.75 1.94
C HIS A 89 2.31 -13.07 2.34
N TYR A 90 1.87 -13.67 3.44
CA TYR A 90 2.37 -14.96 3.89
C TYR A 90 2.17 -16.05 2.85
N ARG A 91 0.97 -16.17 2.24
CA ARG A 91 0.70 -17.13 1.16
C ARG A 91 1.60 -16.89 -0.05
N ASN A 92 1.80 -15.64 -0.45
CA ASN A 92 2.70 -15.29 -1.55
C ASN A 92 4.15 -15.69 -1.24
N LEU A 93 4.63 -15.42 -0.03
CA LEU A 93 5.97 -15.82 0.40
C LEU A 93 6.11 -17.36 0.46
N CYS A 94 5.07 -18.08 0.90
CA CYS A 94 5.06 -19.54 0.94
C CYS A 94 5.12 -20.20 -0.44
N GLN A 95 4.82 -19.49 -1.53
CA GLN A 95 4.97 -20.00 -2.88
C GLN A 95 6.46 -20.13 -3.28
N TRP A 96 7.32 -19.26 -2.79
CA TRP A 96 8.70 -19.13 -3.25
C TRP A 96 9.74 -19.48 -2.19
N LEU A 97 9.62 -18.97 -0.97
CA LEU A 97 10.64 -19.05 0.07
C LEU A 97 10.99 -20.48 0.51
N PRO A 98 10.03 -21.42 0.67
CA PRO A 98 10.35 -22.79 1.03
C PRO A 98 11.18 -23.52 -0.03
N GLN A 99 11.01 -23.18 -1.32
CA GLN A 99 11.82 -23.73 -2.41
C GLN A 99 13.28 -23.28 -2.35
N LEU A 100 13.52 -22.14 -1.70
CA LEU A 100 14.83 -21.54 -1.44
C LEU A 100 15.37 -21.90 -0.04
N HIS A 101 14.74 -22.86 0.65
CA HIS A 101 15.08 -23.26 2.03
C HIS A 101 15.01 -22.10 3.04
N VAL A 102 14.18 -21.08 2.79
CA VAL A 102 13.96 -19.94 3.68
C VAL A 102 12.68 -20.15 4.48
N SER A 103 12.81 -20.18 5.79
CA SER A 103 11.66 -20.33 6.72
C SER A 103 10.87 -19.04 6.82
N VAL A 104 9.54 -19.16 6.71
CA VAL A 104 8.59 -18.04 6.83
C VAL A 104 7.43 -18.44 7.75
N ALA A 105 6.97 -17.51 8.58
CA ALA A 105 5.82 -17.73 9.45
C ALA A 105 4.92 -16.49 9.52
N LEU A 106 3.66 -16.73 9.94
CA LEU A 106 2.63 -15.70 10.12
C LEU A 106 2.32 -15.54 11.60
N LEU A 107 2.34 -14.28 12.08
CA LEU A 107 1.95 -13.92 13.44
C LEU A 107 0.86 -12.82 13.40
N THR A 108 -0.33 -13.18 13.87
CA THR A 108 -1.48 -12.27 13.98
C THR A 108 -2.09 -12.36 15.38
N GLY A 109 -3.09 -11.53 15.66
CA GLY A 109 -3.86 -11.60 16.91
C GLY A 109 -4.59 -12.92 17.08
N SER A 110 -4.98 -13.57 15.97
CA SER A 110 -5.68 -14.85 15.95
C SER A 110 -4.76 -16.08 16.05
N THR A 111 -3.44 -15.93 16.07
CA THR A 111 -2.48 -17.05 16.15
C THR A 111 -2.64 -17.81 17.48
N PRO A 112 -2.91 -19.16 17.46
CA PRO A 112 -3.09 -19.95 18.67
C PRO A 112 -1.85 -19.93 19.58
N ARG A 113 -2.07 -19.88 20.90
CA ARG A 113 -0.99 -19.74 21.91
C ARG A 113 0.14 -20.78 21.77
N PRO A 114 -0.11 -22.10 21.57
CA PRO A 114 0.96 -23.08 21.41
C PRO A 114 1.84 -22.77 20.21
N ARG A 115 1.21 -22.52 19.04
CA ARG A 115 1.91 -22.17 17.80
C ARG A 115 2.70 -20.88 17.93
N ARG A 116 2.11 -19.89 18.61
CA ARG A 116 2.78 -18.61 18.88
C ARG A 116 4.08 -18.80 19.66
N ARG A 117 4.08 -19.66 20.68
CA ARG A 117 5.27 -19.95 21.49
C ARG A 117 6.39 -20.57 20.67
N GLU A 118 6.11 -21.63 19.92
CA GLU A 118 7.08 -22.26 19.01
C GLU A 118 7.70 -21.23 18.03
N LEU A 119 6.84 -20.41 17.44
CA LEU A 119 7.24 -19.41 16.47
C LEU A 119 8.16 -18.33 17.09
N LEU A 120 7.87 -17.90 18.32
CA LEU A 120 8.70 -16.94 19.04
C LEU A 120 10.05 -17.53 19.42
N ASP A 121 10.09 -18.81 19.83
CA ASP A 121 11.33 -19.53 20.13
C ASP A 121 12.19 -19.68 18.85
N ASP A 122 11.60 -20.02 17.71
CA ASP A 122 12.28 -20.11 16.41
C ASP A 122 12.79 -18.76 15.91
N LEU A 123 12.06 -17.69 16.20
CA LEU A 123 12.47 -16.34 15.87
C LEU A 123 13.69 -15.90 16.69
N ALA A 124 13.64 -16.15 18.00
CA ALA A 124 14.69 -15.76 18.93
C ALA A 124 16.00 -16.56 18.74
N ASN A 125 15.91 -17.83 18.33
CA ASN A 125 17.09 -18.65 18.02
C ASN A 125 17.64 -18.42 16.61
N GLY A 126 16.90 -17.70 15.71
CA GLY A 126 17.30 -17.37 14.35
C GLY A 126 17.03 -18.46 13.31
N SER A 127 16.32 -19.56 13.66
CA SER A 127 15.88 -20.57 12.69
C SER A 127 14.76 -20.07 11.78
N LEU A 128 13.87 -19.21 12.31
CA LEU A 128 12.87 -18.51 11.51
C LEU A 128 13.49 -17.26 10.86
N LYS A 129 13.49 -17.21 9.54
CA LYS A 129 14.14 -16.14 8.75
C LYS A 129 13.22 -14.96 8.43
N VAL A 130 11.95 -15.22 8.14
CA VAL A 130 10.97 -14.17 7.81
C VAL A 130 9.74 -14.31 8.70
N LEU A 131 9.38 -13.21 9.35
CA LEU A 131 8.14 -13.11 10.12
C LEU A 131 7.19 -12.12 9.44
N VAL A 132 6.03 -12.60 9.02
CA VAL A 132 4.93 -11.78 8.47
C VAL A 132 3.90 -11.58 9.58
N GLY A 133 3.31 -10.40 9.67
CA GLY A 133 2.21 -10.19 10.61
C GLY A 133 1.63 -8.78 10.58
N THR A 134 0.80 -8.52 11.59
CA THR A 134 0.17 -7.21 11.81
C THR A 134 0.84 -6.49 12.97
N HIS A 135 0.10 -5.62 13.66
CA HIS A 135 0.56 -5.01 14.91
C HIS A 135 1.03 -6.02 15.98
N ALA A 136 0.68 -7.31 15.84
CA ALA A 136 1.20 -8.39 16.70
C ALA A 136 2.74 -8.46 16.67
N LEU A 137 3.41 -8.01 15.60
CA LEU A 137 4.87 -7.91 15.51
C LEU A 137 5.47 -6.92 16.51
N LEU A 138 4.67 -5.96 16.97
CA LEU A 138 5.09 -4.87 17.87
C LEU A 138 5.08 -5.30 19.34
N GLU A 139 4.49 -6.44 19.67
CA GLU A 139 4.36 -6.90 21.03
C GLU A 139 5.74 -7.25 21.65
N GLU A 140 5.90 -7.00 22.95
CA GLU A 140 7.17 -7.20 23.67
C GLU A 140 7.76 -8.61 23.52
N PRO A 141 6.96 -9.71 23.58
CA PRO A 141 7.50 -11.06 23.45
C PRO A 141 8.11 -11.39 22.08
N VAL A 142 7.87 -10.56 21.06
CA VAL A 142 8.46 -10.76 19.73
C VAL A 142 9.91 -10.25 19.75
N VAL A 143 10.86 -11.16 19.80
CA VAL A 143 12.29 -10.87 19.84
C VAL A 143 12.97 -11.54 18.64
N PHE A 144 13.65 -10.75 17.82
CA PHE A 144 14.46 -11.25 16.71
C PHE A 144 15.89 -11.55 17.20
N ASN A 145 16.49 -12.59 16.65
CA ASN A 145 17.91 -12.84 16.87
C ASN A 145 18.79 -11.75 16.20
N ARG A 146 18.51 -11.49 14.92
CA ARG A 146 19.26 -10.51 14.11
C ARG A 146 18.33 -9.88 13.07
N LEU A 147 17.50 -8.92 13.44
CA LEU A 147 16.62 -8.19 12.51
C LEU A 147 17.44 -7.25 11.64
N GLY A 148 17.45 -7.45 10.32
CA GLY A 148 18.16 -6.63 9.34
C GLY A 148 17.26 -5.77 8.47
N LEU A 149 16.06 -6.25 8.13
CA LEU A 149 15.13 -5.51 7.27
C LEU A 149 13.70 -5.57 7.81
N VAL A 150 13.09 -4.41 7.88
CA VAL A 150 11.66 -4.22 8.16
C VAL A 150 10.97 -3.75 6.88
N VAL A 151 10.01 -4.53 6.40
CA VAL A 151 9.13 -4.16 5.30
C VAL A 151 7.77 -3.77 5.88
N VAL A 152 7.25 -2.61 5.52
CA VAL A 152 5.92 -2.11 5.95
C VAL A 152 5.06 -1.87 4.71
N ASP A 153 3.97 -2.60 4.60
CA ASP A 153 3.01 -2.39 3.50
C ASP A 153 1.92 -1.40 3.91
N GLU A 154 1.45 -0.59 2.97
CA GLU A 154 0.44 0.47 3.16
C GLU A 154 0.79 1.41 4.33
N GLN A 155 1.97 2.01 4.23
CA GLN A 155 2.57 2.87 5.26
C GLN A 155 1.61 3.89 5.88
N HIS A 156 0.72 4.49 5.08
CA HIS A 156 -0.21 5.53 5.52
C HIS A 156 -1.21 5.05 6.60
N ARG A 157 -1.32 3.75 6.81
CA ARG A 157 -2.18 3.13 7.84
C ARG A 157 -1.47 2.90 9.18
N PHE A 158 -0.19 3.22 9.26
CA PHE A 158 0.61 3.07 10.48
C PHE A 158 1.08 4.42 11.01
N GLY A 159 0.93 4.60 12.31
CA GLY A 159 1.51 5.76 12.99
C GLY A 159 3.05 5.68 13.07
N VAL A 160 3.72 6.83 13.17
CA VAL A 160 5.18 6.93 13.32
C VAL A 160 5.67 6.05 14.48
N HIS A 161 5.02 6.14 15.64
CA HIS A 161 5.38 5.35 16.83
C HIS A 161 5.33 3.82 16.63
N GLN A 162 4.48 3.33 15.74
CA GLN A 162 4.39 1.89 15.47
C GLN A 162 5.60 1.42 14.65
N ARG A 163 6.04 2.22 13.70
CA ARG A 163 7.26 1.95 12.93
C ARG A 163 8.49 1.96 13.83
N ASP A 164 8.63 2.98 14.66
CA ASP A 164 9.75 3.11 15.59
C ASP A 164 9.83 1.91 16.55
N ARG A 165 8.69 1.45 17.07
CA ARG A 165 8.65 0.24 17.91
C ARG A 165 9.15 -1.02 17.19
N LEU A 166 8.89 -1.17 15.91
CA LEU A 166 9.38 -2.30 15.12
C LEU A 166 10.88 -2.16 14.81
N LEU A 167 11.32 -0.97 14.46
CA LEU A 167 12.74 -0.69 14.22
C LEU A 167 13.59 -0.91 15.50
N ASN A 168 13.05 -0.56 16.66
CA ASN A 168 13.72 -0.76 17.95
C ASN A 168 13.87 -2.24 18.36
N LYS A 169 13.30 -3.20 17.60
CA LYS A 169 13.53 -4.63 17.82
C LYS A 169 14.82 -5.16 17.20
N GLY A 170 15.57 -4.34 16.48
CA GLY A 170 16.87 -4.64 15.91
C GLY A 170 17.89 -3.54 16.19
N LEU A 171 19.16 -3.85 15.91
CA LEU A 171 20.25 -2.87 15.98
C LEU A 171 20.28 -2.09 14.65
N GLN A 172 19.47 -1.04 14.54
CA GLN A 172 19.35 -0.21 13.34
C GLN A 172 19.02 -1.02 12.05
N PRO A 173 17.87 -1.71 12.01
CA PRO A 173 17.46 -2.43 10.80
C PRO A 173 17.13 -1.44 9.68
N HIS A 174 17.29 -1.89 8.45
CA HIS A 174 16.82 -1.17 7.27
C HIS A 174 15.30 -1.11 7.25
N LEU A 175 14.72 -0.02 6.72
CA LEU A 175 13.29 0.19 6.56
C LEU A 175 12.94 0.29 5.08
N LEU A 176 12.06 -0.58 4.61
CA LEU A 176 11.43 -0.53 3.30
C LEU A 176 9.94 -0.35 3.49
N THR A 177 9.40 0.77 3.08
CA THR A 177 7.96 1.02 3.12
C THR A 177 7.37 0.92 1.72
N MET A 178 6.16 0.40 1.62
CA MET A 178 5.45 0.27 0.35
C MET A 178 4.10 0.98 0.42
N THR A 179 3.66 1.54 -0.69
CA THR A 179 2.30 2.04 -0.83
C THR A 179 1.77 1.81 -2.23
N ALA A 180 0.50 1.40 -2.32
CA ALA A 180 -0.24 1.33 -3.57
C ALA A 180 -0.99 2.64 -3.87
N THR A 181 -0.92 3.63 -2.97
CA THR A 181 -1.44 4.96 -3.23
C THR A 181 -0.35 5.77 -3.90
N PRO A 182 -0.46 6.10 -5.18
CA PRO A 182 0.45 7.04 -5.79
C PRO A 182 0.31 8.39 -5.08
N ILE A 183 1.41 8.88 -4.54
CA ILE A 183 1.50 10.21 -3.96
C ILE A 183 2.37 11.01 -4.91
N PRO A 184 1.98 12.23 -5.32
CA PRO A 184 2.84 13.07 -6.11
C PRO A 184 4.24 13.13 -5.50
N ARG A 185 5.27 12.98 -6.31
CA ARG A 185 6.67 12.87 -5.83
C ARG A 185 7.03 14.03 -4.91
N THR A 186 6.60 15.23 -5.26
CA THR A 186 6.79 16.46 -4.48
C THR A 186 6.17 16.39 -3.10
N LEU A 187 4.94 15.88 -3.03
CA LEU A 187 4.24 15.71 -1.76
C LEU A 187 4.89 14.57 -0.93
N ALA A 188 5.32 13.49 -1.57
CA ALA A 188 6.03 12.41 -0.90
C ALA A 188 7.35 12.89 -0.28
N LEU A 189 8.11 13.69 -1.00
CA LEU A 189 9.37 14.30 -0.52
C LEU A 189 9.15 15.28 0.62
N SER A 190 8.04 16.03 0.62
CA SER A 190 7.74 16.98 1.69
C SER A 190 7.15 16.31 2.94
N MET A 191 6.35 15.26 2.78
CA MET A 191 5.72 14.54 3.91
C MET A 191 6.64 13.49 4.54
N HIS A 192 7.55 12.93 3.76
CA HIS A 192 8.45 11.84 4.14
C HIS A 192 9.90 12.23 3.86
N GLY A 193 10.31 13.42 4.32
CA GLY A 193 11.65 13.95 4.11
C GLY A 193 12.78 13.06 4.63
N ASP A 194 12.44 12.15 5.55
CA ASP A 194 13.30 11.12 6.12
C ASP A 194 13.41 9.85 5.25
N LEU A 195 12.62 9.73 4.17
CA LEU A 195 12.62 8.56 3.29
C LEU A 195 13.15 8.89 1.90
N ASP A 196 13.95 8.00 1.35
CA ASP A 196 14.24 7.99 -0.08
C ASP A 196 13.05 7.40 -0.85
N VAL A 197 12.72 7.96 -2.01
CA VAL A 197 11.53 7.58 -2.77
C VAL A 197 11.92 6.92 -4.07
N SER A 198 11.43 5.69 -4.28
CA SER A 198 11.52 4.95 -5.54
C SER A 198 10.14 4.73 -6.13
N GLN A 199 10.01 4.83 -7.44
CA GLN A 199 8.74 4.66 -8.13
C GLN A 199 8.80 3.50 -9.12
N ILE A 200 7.81 2.59 -9.04
CA ILE A 200 7.56 1.57 -10.06
C ILE A 200 6.44 2.13 -10.96
N ASP A 201 6.86 2.74 -12.04
CA ASP A 201 6.05 3.44 -13.03
C ASP A 201 5.64 2.54 -14.22
N GLU A 202 5.94 1.25 -14.14
CA GLU A 202 5.57 0.24 -15.13
C GLU A 202 4.66 -0.82 -14.51
N LEU A 203 3.68 -1.28 -15.29
CA LEU A 203 2.88 -2.45 -14.95
C LEU A 203 3.49 -3.72 -15.59
N PRO A 204 3.43 -4.87 -14.90
CA PRO A 204 3.86 -6.13 -15.47
C PRO A 204 3.13 -6.46 -16.78
N PRO A 205 3.81 -7.12 -17.75
CA PRO A 205 3.19 -7.51 -19.00
C PRO A 205 2.01 -8.48 -18.78
N GLY A 206 1.01 -8.40 -19.66
CA GLY A 206 -0.19 -9.26 -19.60
C GLY A 206 -1.38 -8.66 -18.86
N ARG A 207 -1.27 -7.47 -18.31
CA ARG A 207 -2.40 -6.78 -17.71
C ARG A 207 -3.23 -6.06 -18.77
N THR A 208 -4.54 -6.34 -18.81
CA THR A 208 -5.47 -5.67 -19.71
C THR A 208 -5.88 -4.30 -19.17
N PRO A 209 -5.91 -3.25 -20.01
CA PRO A 209 -6.39 -1.94 -19.58
C PRO A 209 -7.83 -2.01 -19.08
N ILE A 210 -8.10 -1.37 -17.94
CA ILE A 210 -9.44 -1.31 -17.35
C ILE A 210 -10.23 -0.20 -18.04
N ARG A 211 -11.36 -0.55 -18.65
CA ARG A 211 -12.28 0.41 -19.27
C ARG A 211 -13.06 1.14 -18.19
N THR A 212 -12.72 2.39 -17.96
CA THR A 212 -13.41 3.23 -16.97
C THR A 212 -14.48 4.07 -17.65
N SER A 213 -15.72 4.05 -17.12
CA SER A 213 -16.84 4.83 -17.64
C SER A 213 -17.60 5.49 -16.50
N MET A 214 -18.13 6.69 -16.75
CA MET A 214 -18.97 7.41 -15.80
C MET A 214 -20.44 7.29 -16.22
N LEU A 215 -21.30 6.91 -15.27
CA LEU A 215 -22.75 6.82 -15.43
C LEU A 215 -23.44 7.81 -14.50
N THR A 216 -24.59 8.32 -14.91
CA THR A 216 -25.51 9.04 -14.01
C THR A 216 -26.31 8.06 -13.18
N ALA A 217 -26.82 8.47 -12.02
CA ALA A 217 -27.68 7.64 -11.16
C ALA A 217 -28.88 7.03 -11.91
N GLY A 218 -29.49 7.77 -12.86
CA GLY A 218 -30.60 7.26 -13.68
C GLY A 218 -30.20 6.22 -14.73
N ARG A 219 -28.93 5.89 -14.87
CA ARG A 219 -28.42 4.86 -15.79
C ARG A 219 -27.79 3.67 -15.06
N ARG A 220 -28.09 3.50 -13.77
CA ARG A 220 -27.56 2.42 -12.92
C ARG A 220 -27.88 1.03 -13.49
N GLU A 221 -29.02 0.86 -14.16
CA GLU A 221 -29.42 -0.38 -14.81
C GLU A 221 -28.38 -0.89 -15.83
N LYS A 222 -27.71 0.00 -16.56
CA LYS A 222 -26.64 -0.41 -17.47
C LYS A 222 -25.45 -1.07 -16.77
N ALA A 223 -25.18 -0.67 -15.53
CA ALA A 223 -24.15 -1.32 -14.73
C ALA A 223 -24.60 -2.73 -14.30
N TYR A 224 -25.87 -2.91 -14.00
CA TYR A 224 -26.41 -4.20 -13.62
C TYR A 224 -26.52 -5.17 -14.81
N GLU A 225 -26.85 -4.67 -16.00
CA GLU A 225 -26.80 -5.44 -17.25
C GLU A 225 -25.39 -5.98 -17.51
N LEU A 226 -24.37 -5.11 -17.42
CA LEU A 226 -22.97 -5.52 -17.58
C LEU A 226 -22.54 -6.56 -16.54
N ILE A 227 -22.95 -6.42 -15.27
CA ILE A 227 -22.69 -7.44 -14.25
C ILE A 227 -23.24 -8.79 -14.66
N ARG A 228 -24.47 -8.84 -15.17
CA ARG A 228 -25.11 -10.10 -15.62
C ARG A 228 -24.35 -10.73 -16.78
N GLU A 229 -23.98 -9.93 -17.78
CA GLU A 229 -23.21 -10.39 -18.93
C GLU A 229 -21.87 -11.02 -18.49
N GLU A 230 -21.12 -10.32 -17.64
CA GLU A 230 -19.82 -10.78 -17.16
C GLU A 230 -19.92 -12.01 -16.25
N VAL A 231 -20.95 -12.07 -15.39
CA VAL A 231 -21.18 -13.25 -14.53
C VAL A 231 -21.56 -14.48 -15.37
N GLN A 232 -22.29 -14.31 -16.47
CA GLN A 232 -22.58 -15.41 -17.41
C GLN A 232 -21.31 -15.95 -18.08
N LEU A 233 -20.28 -15.10 -18.23
CA LEU A 233 -18.94 -15.50 -18.72
C LEU A 233 -18.05 -16.10 -17.62
N GLY A 234 -18.59 -16.32 -16.40
CA GLY A 234 -17.86 -16.88 -15.27
C GLY A 234 -17.05 -15.84 -14.48
N GLN A 235 -17.22 -14.56 -14.80
CA GLN A 235 -16.55 -13.47 -14.09
C GLN A 235 -17.32 -13.07 -12.82
N ARG A 236 -16.75 -12.16 -12.03
CA ARG A 236 -17.31 -11.67 -10.77
C ARG A 236 -17.32 -10.16 -10.73
N ALA A 237 -18.20 -9.60 -9.91
CA ALA A 237 -18.38 -8.16 -9.81
C ALA A 237 -18.29 -7.65 -8.36
N TYR A 238 -17.68 -6.49 -8.20
CA TYR A 238 -17.76 -5.68 -6.99
C TYR A 238 -18.78 -4.55 -7.16
N VAL A 239 -19.58 -4.31 -6.13
CA VAL A 239 -20.42 -3.12 -5.98
C VAL A 239 -19.99 -2.41 -4.71
N VAL A 240 -19.35 -1.25 -4.85
CA VAL A 240 -18.79 -0.51 -3.72
C VAL A 240 -19.66 0.70 -3.40
N LEU A 241 -20.00 0.84 -2.13
CA LEU A 241 -20.82 1.92 -1.59
C LEU A 241 -19.95 2.89 -0.78
N PRO A 242 -20.21 4.20 -0.82
CA PRO A 242 -19.51 5.17 0.00
C PRO A 242 -19.83 5.02 1.48
N LEU A 243 -18.89 5.42 2.32
CA LEU A 243 -19.16 5.65 3.73
C LEU A 243 -20.01 6.92 3.88
N VAL A 244 -21.00 6.90 4.77
CA VAL A 244 -21.84 8.07 5.07
C VAL A 244 -21.31 8.72 6.35
N ASP A 245 -20.85 9.95 6.26
CA ASP A 245 -20.12 10.68 7.34
C ASP A 245 -20.88 10.84 8.67
N GLU A 246 -22.18 10.56 8.73
CA GLU A 246 -22.99 10.89 9.90
C GLU A 246 -23.06 9.83 11.02
N SER A 247 -22.82 8.57 10.75
CA SER A 247 -22.54 7.51 11.74
C SER A 247 -22.27 6.14 11.08
N GLU A 248 -21.35 5.36 11.66
CA GLU A 248 -21.08 3.97 11.25
C GLU A 248 -22.34 3.06 11.25
N LYS A 249 -23.40 3.43 11.99
CA LYS A 249 -24.67 2.69 12.03
C LYS A 249 -25.48 2.92 10.77
N LEU A 250 -25.50 4.15 10.23
CA LEU A 250 -26.20 4.50 8.99
C LEU A 250 -25.52 3.88 7.77
N GLU A 251 -24.20 3.83 7.78
CA GLU A 251 -23.41 3.17 6.71
C GLU A 251 -23.75 1.69 6.58
N LEU A 252 -23.75 0.97 7.72
CA LEU A 252 -24.10 -0.44 7.74
C LEU A 252 -25.54 -0.67 7.25
N ARG A 253 -26.47 0.16 7.69
CA ARG A 253 -27.88 0.08 7.28
C ARG A 253 -28.01 0.26 5.77
N SER A 254 -27.37 1.27 5.20
CA SER A 254 -27.37 1.52 3.76
C SER A 254 -26.78 0.34 2.97
N ALA A 255 -25.65 -0.22 3.42
CA ALA A 255 -25.03 -1.38 2.75
C ALA A 255 -25.89 -2.63 2.83
N VAL A 256 -26.56 -2.88 3.96
CA VAL A 256 -27.49 -4.01 4.13
C VAL A 256 -28.74 -3.82 3.27
N GLU A 257 -29.30 -2.61 3.21
CA GLU A 257 -30.48 -2.30 2.38
C GLU A 257 -30.14 -2.49 0.89
N VAL A 258 -29.04 -1.95 0.40
CA VAL A 258 -28.62 -2.13 -1.00
C VAL A 258 -28.31 -3.60 -1.29
N HIS A 259 -27.65 -4.31 -0.38
CA HIS A 259 -27.41 -5.76 -0.54
C HIS A 259 -28.73 -6.52 -0.67
N ALA A 260 -29.73 -6.23 0.19
CA ALA A 260 -31.04 -6.89 0.15
C ALA A 260 -31.78 -6.59 -1.16
N GLU A 261 -31.78 -5.33 -1.62
CA GLU A 261 -32.35 -4.92 -2.91
C GLU A 261 -31.68 -5.67 -4.08
N LEU A 262 -30.33 -5.66 -4.12
CA LEU A 262 -29.59 -6.34 -5.18
C LEU A 262 -29.86 -7.86 -5.17
N ALA A 263 -29.93 -8.49 -4.02
CA ALA A 263 -30.14 -9.94 -3.90
C ALA A 263 -31.55 -10.37 -4.22
N SER A 264 -32.60 -9.56 -3.89
CA SER A 264 -33.99 -9.96 -4.05
C SER A 264 -34.65 -9.44 -5.33
N GLU A 265 -34.28 -8.25 -5.78
CA GLU A 265 -34.96 -7.57 -6.89
C GLU A 265 -34.09 -7.53 -8.15
N VAL A 266 -32.80 -7.18 -8.00
CA VAL A 266 -31.93 -7.00 -9.17
C VAL A 266 -31.29 -8.31 -9.62
N PHE A 267 -30.74 -9.11 -8.71
CA PHE A 267 -30.01 -10.36 -9.01
C PHE A 267 -30.59 -11.56 -8.24
N PRO A 268 -31.89 -11.89 -8.36
CA PRO A 268 -32.48 -12.99 -7.62
C PRO A 268 -31.90 -14.37 -8.00
N ASP A 269 -31.25 -14.45 -9.14
CA ASP A 269 -30.64 -15.62 -9.73
C ASP A 269 -29.13 -15.75 -9.43
N LEU A 270 -28.52 -14.73 -8.82
CA LEU A 270 -27.09 -14.69 -8.51
C LEU A 270 -26.83 -14.74 -7.00
N ALA A 271 -25.70 -15.30 -6.61
CA ALA A 271 -25.24 -15.25 -5.22
C ALA A 271 -24.59 -13.89 -4.93
N VAL A 272 -25.29 -13.06 -4.15
CA VAL A 272 -24.83 -11.75 -3.72
C VAL A 272 -24.32 -11.84 -2.29
N GLY A 273 -23.07 -11.43 -2.05
CA GLY A 273 -22.44 -11.38 -0.72
C GLY A 273 -22.31 -9.94 -0.22
N LEU A 274 -22.19 -9.79 1.11
CA LEU A 274 -22.00 -8.50 1.76
C LEU A 274 -20.70 -8.48 2.58
N LEU A 275 -19.86 -7.46 2.36
CA LEU A 275 -18.62 -7.25 3.09
C LEU A 275 -18.59 -5.82 3.68
N HIS A 276 -18.48 -5.72 4.99
CA HIS A 276 -18.42 -4.42 5.69
C HIS A 276 -17.48 -4.43 6.91
N GLY A 277 -17.12 -3.26 7.40
CA GLY A 277 -16.14 -3.08 8.45
C GLY A 277 -16.41 -3.83 9.76
N ARG A 278 -17.68 -4.03 10.13
CA ARG A 278 -18.12 -4.65 11.40
C ARG A 278 -18.13 -6.17 11.41
N LEU A 279 -17.93 -6.83 10.28
CA LEU A 279 -17.76 -8.28 10.28
C LEU A 279 -16.51 -8.67 11.07
N SER A 280 -16.57 -9.79 11.77
CA SER A 280 -15.39 -10.37 12.40
C SER A 280 -14.33 -10.71 11.35
N SER A 281 -13.05 -10.82 11.73
CA SER A 281 -11.99 -11.21 10.79
C SER A 281 -12.28 -12.57 10.14
N VAL A 282 -12.89 -13.51 10.90
CA VAL A 282 -13.29 -14.83 10.41
C VAL A 282 -14.40 -14.71 9.35
N ASP A 283 -15.43 -13.91 9.62
CA ASP A 283 -16.54 -13.72 8.67
C ASP A 283 -16.07 -13.00 7.41
N LYS A 284 -15.23 -11.95 7.55
CA LYS A 284 -14.61 -11.28 6.40
C LYS A 284 -13.86 -12.26 5.51
N GLN A 285 -13.06 -13.12 6.12
CA GLN A 285 -12.29 -14.13 5.38
C GLN A 285 -13.22 -15.15 4.71
N ALA A 286 -14.30 -15.59 5.38
CA ALA A 286 -15.27 -16.51 4.82
C ALA A 286 -15.97 -15.92 3.57
N VAL A 287 -16.40 -14.65 3.65
CA VAL A 287 -17.03 -13.94 2.51
C VAL A 287 -16.04 -13.80 1.36
N LEU A 288 -14.80 -13.37 1.63
CA LEU A 288 -13.78 -13.21 0.60
C LEU A 288 -13.39 -14.55 -0.04
N ASN A 289 -13.27 -15.63 0.73
CA ASN A 289 -13.02 -16.96 0.21
C ASN A 289 -14.19 -17.48 -0.65
N SER A 290 -15.43 -17.20 -0.25
CA SER A 290 -16.63 -17.54 -1.04
C SER A 290 -16.63 -16.81 -2.38
N PHE A 291 -16.27 -15.53 -2.38
CA PHE A 291 -16.14 -14.72 -3.59
C PHE A 291 -14.98 -15.19 -4.46
N ALA A 292 -13.80 -15.44 -3.89
CA ALA A 292 -12.66 -15.99 -4.60
C ALA A 292 -12.90 -17.39 -5.19
N ALA A 293 -13.73 -18.21 -4.54
CA ALA A 293 -14.13 -19.53 -5.03
C ALA A 293 -15.27 -19.50 -6.08
N GLY A 294 -15.84 -18.33 -6.39
CA GLY A 294 -16.97 -18.20 -7.33
C GLY A 294 -18.33 -18.64 -6.79
N LYS A 295 -18.41 -18.98 -5.50
CA LYS A 295 -19.68 -19.27 -4.84
C LYS A 295 -20.54 -18.00 -4.67
N THR A 296 -19.90 -16.87 -4.48
CA THR A 296 -20.47 -15.52 -4.51
C THR A 296 -20.03 -14.86 -5.80
N GLN A 297 -20.96 -14.36 -6.60
CA GLN A 297 -20.72 -13.80 -7.93
C GLN A 297 -20.69 -12.27 -7.89
N VAL A 298 -21.49 -11.65 -7.02
CA VAL A 298 -21.53 -10.21 -6.80
C VAL A 298 -21.19 -9.93 -5.35
N LEU A 299 -20.20 -9.08 -5.09
CA LEU A 299 -19.81 -8.70 -3.75
C LEU A 299 -20.14 -7.22 -3.50
N VAL A 300 -21.16 -6.98 -2.69
CA VAL A 300 -21.50 -5.64 -2.19
C VAL A 300 -20.57 -5.32 -1.02
N SER A 301 -19.91 -4.17 -1.07
CA SER A 301 -18.97 -3.78 -0.03
C SER A 301 -18.97 -2.28 0.23
N THR A 302 -18.61 -1.93 1.46
CA THR A 302 -18.14 -0.58 1.78
C THR A 302 -16.64 -0.46 1.42
N THR A 303 -15.96 0.61 1.80
CA THR A 303 -14.53 0.87 1.51
C THR A 303 -13.54 -0.22 1.99
N VAL A 304 -14.02 -1.23 2.73
CA VAL A 304 -13.19 -2.35 3.21
C VAL A 304 -12.50 -3.12 2.06
N VAL A 305 -13.02 -3.06 0.84
CA VAL A 305 -12.40 -3.68 -0.36
C VAL A 305 -11.09 -3.00 -0.78
N GLU A 306 -10.81 -1.78 -0.30
CA GLU A 306 -9.50 -1.14 -0.54
C GLU A 306 -8.34 -2.03 -0.06
N VAL A 307 -8.59 -2.82 0.99
CA VAL A 307 -7.63 -3.69 1.62
C VAL A 307 -8.04 -5.14 1.36
N GLY A 308 -7.57 -5.76 0.25
CA GLY A 308 -8.15 -7.04 0.06
C GLY A 308 -7.51 -8.02 -0.90
N VAL A 309 -8.22 -9.11 -1.02
CA VAL A 309 -7.87 -10.32 -1.71
C VAL A 309 -7.77 -10.08 -3.22
N ASP A 310 -6.76 -10.68 -3.81
CA ASP A 310 -6.60 -10.75 -5.26
C ASP A 310 -7.58 -11.79 -5.83
N VAL A 311 -8.51 -11.34 -6.67
CA VAL A 311 -9.47 -12.20 -7.36
C VAL A 311 -9.34 -11.97 -8.87
N PRO A 312 -8.55 -12.80 -9.58
CA PRO A 312 -8.28 -12.60 -11.01
C PRO A 312 -9.54 -12.60 -11.89
N GLU A 313 -10.56 -13.32 -11.50
CA GLU A 313 -11.82 -13.41 -12.23
C GLU A 313 -12.80 -12.26 -11.92
N ALA A 314 -12.42 -11.30 -11.08
CA ALA A 314 -13.20 -10.08 -10.89
C ALA A 314 -12.93 -9.11 -12.05
N SER A 315 -13.91 -8.97 -12.96
CA SER A 315 -13.82 -8.14 -14.16
C SER A 315 -14.62 -6.83 -14.06
N VAL A 316 -15.60 -6.74 -13.14
CA VAL A 316 -16.46 -5.55 -13.02
C VAL A 316 -16.31 -4.91 -11.64
N MET A 317 -16.06 -3.60 -11.64
CA MET A 317 -16.09 -2.74 -10.47
C MET A 317 -17.16 -1.66 -10.67
N VAL A 318 -18.21 -1.68 -9.89
CA VAL A 318 -19.22 -0.61 -9.83
C VAL A 318 -19.01 0.18 -8.55
N ILE A 319 -18.84 1.49 -8.66
CA ILE A 319 -18.68 2.38 -7.52
C ILE A 319 -19.86 3.34 -7.48
N ASP A 320 -20.74 3.13 -6.52
CA ASP A 320 -21.93 3.99 -6.35
C ASP A 320 -21.56 5.29 -5.64
N HIS A 321 -22.21 6.38 -6.02
CA HIS A 321 -21.88 7.71 -5.52
C HIS A 321 -20.37 8.01 -5.55
N ALA A 322 -19.74 7.73 -6.69
CA ALA A 322 -18.30 7.84 -6.87
C ALA A 322 -17.74 9.24 -6.53
N GLU A 323 -18.56 10.29 -6.62
CA GLU A 323 -18.20 11.65 -6.26
C GLU A 323 -17.84 11.84 -4.77
N ARG A 324 -18.25 10.91 -3.92
CA ARG A 324 -17.96 10.95 -2.48
C ARG A 324 -16.59 10.38 -2.11
N PHE A 325 -15.96 9.69 -3.04
CA PHE A 325 -14.63 9.09 -2.83
C PHE A 325 -13.51 10.05 -3.21
N GLY A 326 -12.35 9.90 -2.58
CA GLY A 326 -11.11 10.50 -3.06
C GLY A 326 -10.64 9.86 -4.36
N LEU A 327 -9.95 10.62 -5.23
CA LEU A 327 -9.44 10.07 -6.50
C LEU A 327 -8.46 8.92 -6.28
N ALA A 328 -7.60 9.02 -5.26
CA ALA A 328 -6.69 7.94 -4.88
C ALA A 328 -7.44 6.65 -4.46
N GLN A 329 -8.54 6.78 -3.69
CA GLN A 329 -9.39 5.64 -3.33
C GLN A 329 -10.06 5.01 -4.56
N LEU A 330 -10.63 5.82 -5.44
CA LEU A 330 -11.24 5.34 -6.67
C LEU A 330 -10.21 4.61 -7.54
N HIS A 331 -8.99 5.12 -7.62
CA HIS A 331 -7.90 4.48 -8.33
C HIS A 331 -7.51 3.13 -7.71
N GLN A 332 -7.41 3.04 -6.38
CA GLN A 332 -7.16 1.78 -5.67
C GLN A 332 -8.29 0.76 -5.89
N LEU A 333 -9.55 1.19 -5.81
CA LEU A 333 -10.72 0.34 -6.09
C LEU A 333 -10.71 -0.16 -7.53
N ARG A 334 -10.45 0.73 -8.51
CA ARG A 334 -10.28 0.35 -9.92
C ARG A 334 -9.22 -0.74 -10.09
N GLY A 335 -8.11 -0.62 -9.40
CA GLY A 335 -7.00 -1.59 -9.44
C GLY A 335 -7.35 -2.97 -8.85
N ARG A 336 -8.53 -3.17 -8.26
CA ARG A 336 -9.00 -4.48 -7.78
C ARG A 336 -9.52 -5.39 -8.87
N VAL A 337 -9.82 -4.85 -10.03
CA VAL A 337 -10.16 -5.59 -11.24
C VAL A 337 -9.03 -5.50 -12.26
N GLY A 338 -9.10 -6.24 -13.37
CA GLY A 338 -8.07 -6.24 -14.41
C GLY A 338 -6.82 -7.04 -14.05
N ARG A 339 -6.96 -8.08 -13.23
CA ARG A 339 -5.87 -8.98 -12.83
C ARG A 339 -5.87 -10.30 -13.57
N GLY A 340 -6.99 -10.62 -14.22
CA GLY A 340 -7.15 -11.77 -15.09
C GLY A 340 -6.98 -11.43 -16.58
N ALA A 341 -7.21 -12.42 -17.44
CA ALA A 341 -7.14 -12.28 -18.89
C ALA A 341 -8.42 -11.60 -19.49
N ALA A 342 -9.51 -11.55 -18.72
CA ALA A 342 -10.78 -10.96 -19.19
C ALA A 342 -10.68 -9.43 -19.28
N ALA A 343 -11.41 -8.84 -20.24
CA ALA A 343 -11.60 -7.40 -20.30
C ALA A 343 -12.27 -6.92 -19.01
N SER A 344 -11.79 -5.83 -18.44
CA SER A 344 -12.30 -5.36 -17.15
C SER A 344 -12.88 -3.97 -17.23
N HIS A 345 -13.90 -3.73 -16.41
CA HIS A 345 -14.72 -2.54 -16.43
C HIS A 345 -14.79 -1.90 -15.04
N CYS A 346 -14.63 -0.57 -15.01
CA CYS A 346 -14.85 0.23 -13.81
C CYS A 346 -15.93 1.26 -14.11
N LEU A 347 -17.09 1.14 -13.45
CA LEU A 347 -18.25 2.00 -13.65
C LEU A 347 -18.41 2.94 -12.46
N LEU A 348 -18.23 4.23 -12.70
CA LEU A 348 -18.36 5.29 -11.70
C LEU A 348 -19.78 5.87 -11.79
N ILE A 349 -20.63 5.58 -10.81
CA ILE A 349 -21.98 6.15 -10.74
C ILE A 349 -21.89 7.49 -10.03
N ASN A 350 -22.16 8.57 -10.77
CA ASN A 350 -22.19 9.92 -10.24
C ASN A 350 -23.61 10.30 -9.82
N GLY A 351 -23.81 10.49 -8.52
CA GLY A 351 -25.07 10.95 -7.94
C GLY A 351 -25.19 12.48 -7.84
N SER A 352 -24.12 13.22 -8.13
CA SER A 352 -24.08 14.66 -7.98
C SER A 352 -24.25 15.40 -9.32
N SER A 353 -24.98 16.51 -9.29
CA SER A 353 -25.08 17.46 -10.40
C SER A 353 -23.93 18.49 -10.41
N ASN A 354 -23.05 18.47 -9.40
CA ASN A 354 -21.95 19.42 -9.28
C ASN A 354 -20.92 19.24 -10.41
N PRO A 355 -20.60 20.28 -11.21
CA PRO A 355 -19.62 20.21 -12.26
C PRO A 355 -18.22 19.81 -11.78
N LEU A 356 -17.79 20.24 -10.60
CA LEU A 356 -16.50 19.89 -10.02
C LEU A 356 -16.40 18.39 -9.70
N ALA A 357 -17.49 17.78 -9.20
CA ALA A 357 -17.55 16.35 -8.96
C ALA A 357 -17.37 15.58 -10.29
N ARG A 358 -18.04 16.03 -11.34
CA ARG A 358 -17.90 15.45 -12.67
C ARG A 358 -16.47 15.61 -13.21
N GLN A 359 -15.88 16.79 -13.09
CA GLN A 359 -14.51 17.05 -13.53
C GLN A 359 -13.49 16.14 -12.83
N ARG A 360 -13.66 15.90 -11.51
CA ARG A 360 -12.81 14.97 -10.75
C ARG A 360 -12.95 13.53 -11.30
N LEU A 361 -14.16 13.06 -11.52
CA LEU A 361 -14.38 11.70 -12.03
C LEU A 361 -13.88 11.54 -13.47
N ASP A 362 -13.97 12.58 -14.29
CA ASP A 362 -13.43 12.59 -15.66
C ASP A 362 -11.91 12.34 -15.71
N VAL A 363 -11.15 12.69 -14.67
CA VAL A 363 -9.72 12.37 -14.56
C VAL A 363 -9.50 10.85 -14.61
N LEU A 364 -10.28 10.08 -13.83
CA LEU A 364 -10.19 8.62 -13.81
C LEU A 364 -10.67 7.95 -15.11
N VAL A 365 -11.58 8.59 -15.84
CA VAL A 365 -12.04 8.09 -17.14
C VAL A 365 -10.96 8.26 -18.20
N ARG A 366 -10.17 9.35 -18.13
CA ARG A 366 -9.15 9.69 -19.12
C ARG A 366 -7.81 9.04 -18.88
N SER A 367 -7.45 8.87 -17.61
CA SER A 367 -6.13 8.35 -17.23
C SER A 367 -6.22 7.03 -16.47
N THR A 368 -5.28 6.15 -16.77
CA THR A 368 -5.03 4.92 -16.01
C THR A 368 -3.79 5.04 -15.14
N ASP A 369 -2.99 6.09 -15.32
CA ASP A 369 -1.77 6.36 -14.55
C ASP A 369 -2.12 6.93 -13.18
N GLY A 370 -1.75 6.20 -12.12
CA GLY A 370 -2.02 6.61 -10.75
C GLY A 370 -1.26 7.86 -10.31
N PHE A 371 -0.07 8.10 -10.83
CA PHE A 371 0.72 9.30 -10.52
C PHE A 371 0.08 10.54 -11.14
N GLU A 372 -0.35 10.48 -12.40
CA GLU A 372 -1.10 11.54 -13.06
C GLU A 372 -2.40 11.87 -12.32
N ILE A 373 -3.14 10.83 -11.90
CA ILE A 373 -4.38 10.98 -11.13
C ILE A 373 -4.11 11.67 -9.79
N ALA A 374 -3.03 11.31 -9.10
CA ALA A 374 -2.65 11.92 -7.84
C ALA A 374 -2.24 13.38 -7.98
N GLU A 375 -1.50 13.74 -9.04
CA GLU A 375 -1.17 15.13 -9.36
C GLU A 375 -2.42 15.96 -9.66
N MET A 376 -3.35 15.41 -10.43
CA MET A 376 -4.61 16.08 -10.73
C MET A 376 -5.49 16.25 -9.50
N ASP A 377 -5.51 15.26 -8.58
CA ASP A 377 -6.22 15.40 -7.30
C ASP A 377 -5.62 16.54 -6.45
N LEU A 378 -4.29 16.63 -6.40
CA LEU A 378 -3.59 17.71 -5.70
C LEU A 378 -3.94 19.09 -6.27
N ARG A 379 -3.95 19.22 -7.60
CA ARG A 379 -4.32 20.46 -8.30
C ARG A 379 -5.78 20.87 -8.08
N LEU A 380 -6.71 19.91 -8.13
CA LEU A 380 -8.15 20.17 -8.00
C LEU A 380 -8.57 20.49 -6.56
N ARG A 381 -7.90 19.93 -5.54
CA ARG A 381 -8.18 20.22 -4.13
C ARG A 381 -7.51 21.50 -3.66
N GLY A 382 -6.43 21.89 -4.29
CA GLY A 382 -5.53 22.93 -3.82
C GLY A 382 -4.68 22.50 -2.63
N PRO A 383 -3.53 23.16 -2.38
CA PRO A 383 -2.56 22.75 -1.36
C PRO A 383 -3.12 22.77 0.08
N GLY A 384 -4.07 23.62 0.37
CA GLY A 384 -4.62 23.78 1.73
C GLY A 384 -5.55 22.64 2.20
N GLN A 385 -6.18 21.88 1.29
CA GLN A 385 -7.09 20.79 1.66
C GLN A 385 -6.41 19.41 1.70
N VAL A 386 -5.32 19.22 0.96
CA VAL A 386 -4.57 17.95 0.95
C VAL A 386 -3.80 17.74 2.25
N LEU A 387 -3.38 18.81 2.88
CA LEU A 387 -2.60 18.79 4.11
C LEU A 387 -3.46 18.63 5.38
N GLY A 388 -4.79 18.53 5.23
CA GLY A 388 -5.74 18.31 6.34
C GLY A 388 -5.54 19.32 7.47
N THR A 389 -6.60 19.74 8.11
CA THR A 389 -6.54 20.59 9.31
C THR A 389 -5.52 20.03 10.31
N ARG A 390 -4.34 20.70 10.41
CA ARG A 390 -3.38 20.57 11.53
C ARG A 390 -2.89 19.17 11.86
N GLN A 391 -2.22 18.46 10.93
CA GLN A 391 -1.11 17.63 11.38
C GLN A 391 0.09 18.58 11.57
N SER A 392 0.31 18.91 12.83
CA SER A 392 1.46 19.68 13.32
C SER A 392 2.75 19.05 12.81
N GLY A 393 3.47 19.73 11.91
CA GLY A 393 4.80 19.29 11.49
C GLY A 393 5.22 19.62 10.06
N LEU A 394 4.33 20.12 9.21
CA LEU A 394 4.77 20.63 7.91
C LEU A 394 5.35 22.03 8.10
N PRO A 395 6.59 22.29 7.61
CA PRO A 395 7.13 23.64 7.62
C PRO A 395 6.20 24.55 6.81
N ASP A 396 6.07 25.81 7.25
CA ASP A 396 5.53 26.91 6.44
C ASP A 396 6.46 27.08 5.23
N LEU A 397 6.27 26.23 4.23
CA LEU A 397 7.04 26.32 3.00
C LEU A 397 6.57 27.58 2.28
N ALA A 398 7.50 28.49 2.05
CA ALA A 398 7.27 29.72 1.28
C ALA A 398 6.97 29.44 -0.22
N LEU A 399 6.54 28.23 -0.55
CA LEU A 399 6.21 27.75 -1.89
C LEU A 399 4.73 28.06 -2.18
N ALA A 400 4.47 28.70 -3.30
CA ALA A 400 3.13 29.06 -3.71
C ALA A 400 2.25 27.83 -4.02
N SER A 401 2.86 26.72 -4.48
CA SER A 401 2.15 25.49 -4.81
C SER A 401 3.10 24.28 -4.75
N LEU A 402 2.80 23.31 -3.90
CA LEU A 402 3.52 22.03 -3.88
C LEU A 402 3.39 21.24 -5.20
N ALA A 403 2.35 21.52 -5.99
CA ALA A 403 2.12 20.87 -7.27
C ALA A 403 3.01 21.44 -8.39
N ASP A 404 3.34 22.73 -8.32
CA ASP A 404 4.06 23.42 -9.37
C ASP A 404 5.56 23.60 -9.04
N ASP A 405 5.92 23.61 -7.75
CA ASP A 405 7.29 23.87 -7.27
C ASP A 405 8.11 22.60 -7.00
N GLY A 406 7.74 21.48 -7.63
CA GLY A 406 8.38 20.18 -7.40
C GLY A 406 9.87 20.14 -7.72
N ALA A 407 10.28 20.79 -8.81
CA ALA A 407 11.68 20.88 -9.20
C ALA A 407 12.52 21.62 -8.14
N VAL A 408 11.97 22.70 -7.58
CA VAL A 408 12.64 23.48 -6.50
C VAL A 408 12.84 22.64 -5.24
N LEU A 409 11.89 21.78 -4.90
CA LEU A 409 11.99 20.85 -3.76
C LEU A 409 13.08 19.80 -3.99
N GLU A 410 13.19 19.24 -5.19
CA GLU A 410 14.25 18.28 -5.54
C GLU A 410 15.62 18.92 -5.50
N ASP A 411 15.77 20.11 -6.04
CA ASP A 411 17.03 20.89 -6.01
C ASP A 411 17.42 21.22 -4.57
N ALA A 412 16.47 21.67 -3.74
CA ALA A 412 16.70 21.97 -2.34
C ALA A 412 17.14 20.73 -1.54
N ARG A 413 16.49 19.56 -1.79
CA ARG A 413 16.88 18.29 -1.15
C ARG A 413 18.28 17.86 -1.57
N THR A 414 18.59 17.94 -2.86
CA THR A 414 19.91 17.58 -3.39
C THR A 414 20.99 18.45 -2.74
N ALA A 415 20.78 19.75 -2.69
CA ALA A 415 21.68 20.68 -2.04
C ALA A 415 21.85 20.38 -0.53
N ALA A 416 20.76 20.06 0.17
CA ALA A 416 20.83 19.68 1.59
C ALA A 416 21.59 18.38 1.80
N GLN A 417 21.40 17.37 0.96
CA GLN A 417 22.13 16.10 1.02
C GLN A 417 23.63 16.29 0.74
N GLU A 418 24.00 17.12 -0.22
CA GLU A 418 25.39 17.46 -0.51
C GLU A 418 26.05 18.20 0.66
N LEU A 419 25.35 19.16 1.24
CA LEU A 419 25.80 19.87 2.43
C LEU A 419 26.06 18.92 3.60
N LEU A 420 25.11 18.06 3.94
CA LEU A 420 25.24 17.11 5.05
C LEU A 420 26.30 16.05 4.83
N LYS A 421 26.65 15.70 3.57
CA LYS A 421 27.79 14.81 3.28
C LYS A 421 29.13 15.43 3.64
N HIS A 422 29.26 16.75 3.49
CA HIS A 422 30.52 17.47 3.74
C HIS A 422 30.60 18.03 5.16
N ASP A 423 29.46 18.38 5.76
CA ASP A 423 29.36 18.99 7.08
C ASP A 423 28.11 18.46 7.82
N PRO A 424 28.16 17.22 8.34
CA PRO A 424 26.99 16.58 8.97
C PRO A 424 26.42 17.36 10.15
N ASP A 425 27.27 18.05 10.91
CA ASP A 425 26.89 18.83 12.09
C ASP A 425 26.70 20.33 11.81
N LEU A 426 26.80 20.74 10.53
CA LEU A 426 26.71 22.13 10.07
C LEU A 426 27.69 23.08 10.86
N GLU A 427 28.89 22.59 11.20
CA GLU A 427 29.88 23.38 11.94
C GLU A 427 30.41 24.53 11.10
N GLN A 428 30.51 24.34 9.78
CA GLN A 428 30.99 25.38 8.85
C GLN A 428 29.89 26.38 8.49
N LEU A 429 28.62 26.11 8.85
CA LEU A 429 27.45 26.91 8.53
C LEU A 429 26.65 27.31 9.78
N PRO A 430 27.23 28.03 10.74
CA PRO A 430 26.61 28.30 12.04
C PRO A 430 25.30 29.09 11.97
N LEU A 431 25.12 29.93 10.95
CA LEU A 431 23.84 30.63 10.72
C LEU A 431 22.73 29.69 10.29
N LEU A 432 23.03 28.74 9.40
CA LEU A 432 22.05 27.72 8.97
C LEU A 432 21.66 26.83 10.14
N ARG A 433 22.64 26.36 10.93
CA ARG A 433 22.40 25.56 12.14
C ARG A 433 21.47 26.29 13.11
N LYS A 434 21.76 27.57 13.39
CA LYS A 434 20.93 28.39 14.28
C LYS A 434 19.48 28.51 13.75
N THR A 435 19.32 28.76 12.47
CA THR A 435 18.00 28.87 11.85
C THR A 435 17.21 27.55 11.94
N LEU A 436 17.87 26.41 11.74
CA LEU A 436 17.26 25.08 11.89
C LEU A 436 16.85 24.83 13.34
N ASP A 437 17.70 25.14 14.32
CA ASP A 437 17.39 25.03 15.75
C ASP A 437 16.17 25.89 16.13
N GLU A 438 16.08 27.10 15.61
CA GLU A 438 14.94 27.98 15.83
C GLU A 438 13.66 27.44 15.21
N GLN A 439 13.71 26.88 14.00
CA GLN A 439 12.58 26.23 13.37
C GLN A 439 12.15 24.96 14.11
N GLN A 440 13.06 24.11 14.52
CA GLN A 440 12.74 22.91 15.31
C GLN A 440 12.06 23.28 16.64
N ARG A 441 12.51 24.32 17.32
CA ARG A 441 11.86 24.82 18.54
C ARG A 441 10.45 25.34 18.29
N ARG A 442 10.18 25.97 17.17
CA ARG A 442 8.83 26.41 16.77
C ARG A 442 7.92 25.22 16.49
N LEU A 443 8.40 24.21 15.81
CA LEU A 443 7.66 22.98 15.46
C LEU A 443 7.37 22.10 16.68
N SER A 444 8.28 22.05 17.67
CA SER A 444 8.11 21.27 18.91
C SER A 444 7.22 21.94 19.96
N GLY A 445 6.58 23.08 19.66
CA GLY A 445 5.65 23.74 20.59
C GLY A 445 6.32 24.31 21.83
N GLY A 446 7.62 24.58 21.80
CA GLY A 446 8.35 25.23 22.91
C GLY A 446 8.68 24.33 24.10
N THR A 447 8.49 23.02 24.00
CA THR A 447 8.93 22.07 25.03
C THR A 447 10.36 21.64 24.74
N PRO A 448 11.35 21.91 25.64
CA PRO A 448 12.69 21.41 25.43
C PRO A 448 12.68 19.89 25.52
N LEU A 449 13.18 19.21 24.49
CA LEU A 449 13.55 17.82 24.58
C LEU A 449 14.79 17.70 25.48
N ASN A 450 14.58 17.19 26.71
CA ASN A 450 15.65 16.71 27.58
C ASN A 450 16.13 15.34 27.09
#